data_31d1e4d58e435dcd3dfe2bc428df879b
#
_entry.id   31d1e4d58e435dcd3dfe2bc428df879b
#
_cell.length_a   1.000
_cell.length_b   1.000
_cell.length_c   1.000
_cell.angle_alpha   90.00
_cell.angle_beta   90.00
_cell.angle_gamma   90.00
#
_symmetry.space_group_name_H-M   'P 1'
#
loop_
_entity.id
_entity.type
_entity.pdbx_description
1 polymer ?
#
loop_
_entity_poly.entity_id
_entity_poly.type
_entity_poly.pdbx_seq_one_letter_code
_entity_poly.pdbx_strand_id
1 'polypeptide(L)'
;MGTVILGIESSCDDTSAAIIDDCILKSNVIASQKVHEAYGGVVPELASRAHQQNIVPVVSEAIRQSGLDKSQINAIAFTRGPGLPGSLHVGTSFAKGLALALDIPLVDVNHLHGHVLSHFIKEDENAEVPSFPYLCLLISGGNSQIIKVNAPNDMEVLGQTIDDAAGEAFDKCAKSMGLPYPGGPVIDRLASQGDSSRFKFAHPHVDGFNYSFSGLKTSFLYTLRDELKLNPHFIDENQAHLAASLQKTIIDVLMDKFGKAIKHTGIKTIAIGGGVSANSGVRGAVQDYADRHHLKAFIPKRSFTTDNAAMIAVAGYFKYLDHRYCDITLPPFARVMI
;
A
#
# COMPACT_ATOMS: atom_id res chain seq x y z
N MET A 1 27.07 16.35 2.73
CA MET A 1 26.37 15.15 2.28
C MET A 1 25.29 14.88 3.29
N GLY A 2 24.09 14.60 2.84
CA GLY A 2 23.02 14.19 3.70
C GLY A 2 23.15 12.73 4.15
N THR A 3 22.11 12.19 4.78
CA THR A 3 22.04 10.81 5.21
C THR A 3 21.52 9.92 4.09
N VAL A 4 22.39 9.05 3.58
CA VAL A 4 22.08 8.14 2.45
C VAL A 4 21.56 6.80 2.98
N ILE A 5 20.34 6.44 2.62
CA ILE A 5 19.70 5.16 3.00
C ILE A 5 19.41 4.33 1.76
N LEU A 6 19.86 3.07 1.77
CA LEU A 6 19.42 2.04 0.83
C LEU A 6 18.20 1.32 1.41
N GLY A 7 17.04 1.45 0.75
CA GLY A 7 15.84 0.70 1.06
C GLY A 7 15.75 -0.59 0.24
N ILE A 8 15.24 -1.67 0.87
CA ILE A 8 14.98 -2.97 0.23
C ILE A 8 13.56 -3.41 0.58
N GLU A 9 12.74 -3.67 -0.44
CA GLU A 9 11.37 -4.16 -0.31
C GLU A 9 11.24 -5.52 -1.01
N SER A 10 10.68 -6.49 -0.27
CA SER A 10 10.43 -7.84 -0.80
C SER A 10 9.25 -8.54 -0.08
N SER A 11 8.26 -7.79 0.41
CA SER A 11 7.21 -8.35 1.27
C SER A 11 6.22 -9.27 0.54
N CYS A 12 6.01 -9.07 -0.76
CA CYS A 12 5.00 -9.79 -1.54
C CYS A 12 5.59 -10.35 -2.84
N ASP A 13 5.33 -9.72 -3.98
CA ASP A 13 5.75 -10.17 -5.32
C ASP A 13 6.64 -9.15 -6.04
N ASP A 14 6.77 -7.93 -5.56
CA ASP A 14 7.69 -6.95 -6.11
C ASP A 14 9.04 -6.96 -5.38
N THR A 15 10.13 -7.13 -6.13
CA THR A 15 11.49 -6.93 -5.63
C THR A 15 11.91 -5.50 -5.92
N SER A 16 12.18 -4.70 -4.90
CA SER A 16 12.55 -3.31 -5.10
C SER A 16 13.73 -2.88 -4.25
N ALA A 17 14.55 -1.97 -4.80
CA ALA A 17 15.60 -1.26 -4.10
C ALA A 17 15.58 0.23 -4.47
N ALA A 18 15.82 1.08 -3.48
CA ALA A 18 15.84 2.53 -3.65
C ALA A 18 16.93 3.18 -2.84
N ILE A 19 17.46 4.30 -3.31
CA ILE A 19 18.39 5.14 -2.55
C ILE A 19 17.78 6.51 -2.39
N ILE A 20 17.81 7.00 -1.16
CA ILE A 20 17.47 8.37 -0.80
C ILE A 20 18.67 9.06 -0.15
N ASP A 21 18.70 10.39 -0.23
CA ASP A 21 19.62 11.29 0.47
C ASP A 21 18.78 12.35 1.19
N ASP A 22 18.67 12.33 2.51
CA ASP A 22 17.78 13.14 3.33
C ASP A 22 16.32 13.18 2.81
N CYS A 23 15.74 12.01 2.56
CA CYS A 23 14.41 11.83 1.94
C CYS A 23 14.31 12.23 0.45
N ILE A 24 15.34 12.79 -0.18
CA ILE A 24 15.36 13.07 -1.61
C ILE A 24 15.67 11.78 -2.37
N LEU A 25 14.75 11.39 -3.24
CA LEU A 25 14.88 10.17 -4.04
C LEU A 25 16.00 10.29 -5.07
N LYS A 26 16.98 9.40 -5.00
CA LYS A 26 18.07 9.28 -5.98
C LYS A 26 17.83 8.16 -6.99
N SER A 27 17.23 7.06 -6.53
CA SER A 27 16.87 5.94 -7.40
C SER A 27 15.74 5.11 -6.77
N ASN A 28 14.91 4.47 -7.60
CA ASN A 28 13.90 3.50 -7.17
C ASN A 28 13.70 2.48 -8.29
N VAL A 29 14.22 1.28 -8.11
CA VAL A 29 14.18 0.20 -9.09
C VAL A 29 13.24 -0.88 -8.61
N ILE A 30 12.27 -1.26 -9.44
CA ILE A 30 11.23 -2.24 -9.13
C ILE A 30 11.25 -3.34 -10.20
N ALA A 31 11.34 -4.59 -9.78
CA ALA A 31 11.17 -5.77 -10.62
C ALA A 31 9.87 -6.48 -10.24
N SER A 32 8.82 -6.23 -11.02
CA SER A 32 7.48 -6.81 -10.81
C SER A 32 7.38 -8.20 -11.41
N GLN A 33 6.62 -9.08 -10.75
CA GLN A 33 6.47 -10.49 -11.11
C GLN A 33 5.12 -10.76 -11.80
N LYS A 34 5.03 -10.48 -13.10
CA LYS A 34 3.81 -10.68 -13.90
C LYS A 34 3.32 -12.13 -13.96
N VAL A 35 4.15 -13.09 -13.58
CA VAL A 35 3.78 -14.52 -13.59
C VAL A 35 2.53 -14.80 -12.77
N HIS A 36 2.27 -14.03 -11.73
CA HIS A 36 1.12 -14.20 -10.83
C HIS A 36 -0.24 -13.89 -11.47
N GLU A 37 -0.26 -13.10 -12.54
CA GLU A 37 -1.49 -12.80 -13.31
C GLU A 37 -2.12 -14.10 -13.85
N ALA A 38 -1.30 -15.04 -14.30
CA ALA A 38 -1.76 -16.32 -14.84
C ALA A 38 -2.42 -17.24 -13.78
N TYR A 39 -2.12 -17.00 -12.50
CA TYR A 39 -2.68 -17.80 -11.39
C TYR A 39 -3.84 -17.11 -10.68
N GLY A 40 -4.18 -15.87 -11.07
CA GLY A 40 -5.23 -15.09 -10.44
C GLY A 40 -4.93 -14.69 -9.00
N GLY A 41 -3.65 -14.54 -8.65
CA GLY A 41 -3.15 -14.14 -7.34
C GLY A 41 -1.72 -14.58 -7.09
N VAL A 42 -1.09 -14.03 -6.05
CA VAL A 42 0.31 -14.31 -5.74
C VAL A 42 0.51 -15.76 -5.28
N VAL A 43 1.47 -16.46 -5.88
CA VAL A 43 1.92 -17.80 -5.49
C VAL A 43 3.20 -17.67 -4.68
N PRO A 44 3.18 -17.91 -3.35
CA PRO A 44 4.28 -17.57 -2.45
C PRO A 44 5.64 -18.19 -2.80
N GLU A 45 5.64 -19.43 -3.29
CA GLU A 45 6.88 -20.11 -3.69
C GLU A 45 7.49 -19.50 -4.94
N LEU A 46 6.68 -19.15 -5.93
CA LEU A 46 7.17 -18.46 -7.14
C LEU A 46 7.70 -17.07 -6.79
N ALA A 47 6.99 -16.35 -5.91
CA ALA A 47 7.42 -15.04 -5.45
C ALA A 47 8.81 -15.10 -4.79
N SER A 48 9.03 -16.01 -3.84
CA SER A 48 10.32 -16.11 -3.16
C SER A 48 11.48 -16.49 -4.09
N ARG A 49 11.25 -17.37 -5.07
CA ARG A 49 12.26 -17.72 -6.09
C ARG A 49 12.61 -16.55 -7.00
N ALA A 50 11.61 -15.76 -7.39
CA ALA A 50 11.85 -14.58 -8.21
C ALA A 50 12.61 -13.50 -7.42
N HIS A 51 12.33 -13.31 -6.13
CA HIS A 51 13.13 -12.43 -5.27
C HIS A 51 14.61 -12.85 -5.22
N GLN A 52 14.90 -14.16 -5.09
CA GLN A 52 16.28 -14.65 -5.10
C GLN A 52 17.03 -14.32 -6.40
N GLN A 53 16.34 -14.35 -7.53
CA GLN A 53 16.92 -14.02 -8.83
C GLN A 53 17.10 -12.50 -9.01
N ASN A 54 16.16 -11.70 -8.49
CA ASN A 54 16.09 -10.27 -8.78
C ASN A 54 16.84 -9.40 -7.77
N ILE A 55 17.04 -9.83 -6.52
CA ILE A 55 17.54 -8.96 -5.45
C ILE A 55 18.91 -8.35 -5.76
N VAL A 56 19.86 -9.13 -6.25
CA VAL A 56 21.20 -8.65 -6.58
C VAL A 56 21.18 -7.65 -7.75
N PRO A 57 20.60 -7.97 -8.93
CA PRO A 57 20.56 -7.02 -10.04
C PRO A 57 19.76 -5.75 -9.70
N VAL A 58 18.64 -5.85 -8.94
CA VAL A 58 17.83 -4.71 -8.56
C VAL A 58 18.59 -3.75 -7.64
N VAL A 59 19.28 -4.27 -6.62
CA VAL A 59 20.10 -3.45 -5.72
C VAL A 59 21.28 -2.83 -6.44
N SER A 60 21.96 -3.60 -7.29
CA SER A 60 23.10 -3.10 -8.08
C SER A 60 22.66 -1.97 -9.02
N GLU A 61 21.50 -2.11 -9.65
CA GLU A 61 20.93 -1.09 -10.54
C GLU A 61 20.49 0.16 -9.77
N ALA A 62 19.90 0.01 -8.58
CA ALA A 62 19.53 1.13 -7.74
C ALA A 62 20.76 1.96 -7.33
N ILE A 63 21.85 1.31 -6.93
CA ILE A 63 23.13 1.98 -6.62
C ILE A 63 23.65 2.69 -7.87
N ARG A 64 23.69 2.03 -9.01
CA ARG A 64 24.17 2.61 -10.28
C ARG A 64 23.36 3.86 -10.68
N GLN A 65 22.02 3.78 -10.61
CA GLN A 65 21.13 4.89 -11.00
C GLN A 65 21.23 6.08 -10.05
N SER A 66 21.53 5.85 -8.78
CA SER A 66 21.70 6.93 -7.79
C SER A 66 22.90 7.83 -8.08
N GLY A 67 23.88 7.35 -8.83
CA GLY A 67 25.15 8.03 -9.06
C GLY A 67 26.08 8.07 -7.85
N LEU A 68 25.71 7.39 -6.75
CA LEU A 68 26.48 7.32 -5.51
C LEU A 68 27.34 6.06 -5.45
N ASP A 69 28.49 6.15 -4.77
CA ASP A 69 29.28 4.97 -4.43
C ASP A 69 28.66 4.26 -3.21
N LYS A 70 28.77 2.94 -3.17
CA LYS A 70 28.26 2.12 -2.07
C LYS A 70 28.87 2.49 -0.71
N SER A 71 30.07 3.06 -0.67
CA SER A 71 30.72 3.56 0.56
C SER A 71 30.07 4.81 1.13
N GLN A 72 29.16 5.46 0.38
CA GLN A 72 28.42 6.64 0.82
C GLN A 72 27.11 6.25 1.52
N ILE A 73 26.70 4.97 1.48
CA ILE A 73 25.49 4.47 2.13
C ILE A 73 25.72 4.45 3.66
N ASN A 74 24.85 5.14 4.38
CA ASN A 74 24.94 5.24 5.85
C ASN A 74 24.21 4.10 6.57
N ALA A 75 23.15 3.55 5.98
CA ALA A 75 22.42 2.42 6.56
C ALA A 75 21.62 1.66 5.48
N ILE A 76 21.26 0.41 5.79
CA ILE A 76 20.35 -0.38 5.00
C ILE A 76 19.02 -0.51 5.74
N ALA A 77 17.95 -0.02 5.14
CA ALA A 77 16.59 -0.22 5.59
C ALA A 77 15.95 -1.38 4.80
N PHE A 78 15.30 -2.30 5.49
CA PHE A 78 14.66 -3.45 4.84
C PHE A 78 13.28 -3.72 5.41
N THR A 79 12.39 -4.25 4.59
CA THR A 79 11.08 -4.68 5.05
C THR A 79 11.19 -5.95 5.88
N ARG A 80 10.94 -5.80 7.18
CA ARG A 80 10.90 -6.91 8.11
C ARG A 80 9.58 -7.67 8.06
N GLY A 81 8.49 -6.99 7.70
CA GLY A 81 7.12 -7.49 7.63
C GLY A 81 6.09 -6.38 7.86
N PRO A 82 4.78 -6.69 7.76
CA PRO A 82 4.24 -8.00 7.39
C PRO A 82 4.46 -8.34 5.90
N GLY A 83 4.27 -9.64 5.55
CA GLY A 83 4.40 -10.10 4.17
C GLY A 83 4.51 -11.63 4.06
N LEU A 84 4.81 -12.10 2.85
CA LEU A 84 5.00 -13.52 2.58
C LEU A 84 6.33 -14.00 3.18
N PRO A 85 6.32 -15.05 4.05
CA PRO A 85 7.52 -15.46 4.77
C PRO A 85 8.73 -15.72 3.87
N GLY A 86 8.56 -16.46 2.78
CA GLY A 86 9.65 -16.76 1.85
C GLY A 86 10.24 -15.52 1.19
N SER A 87 9.39 -14.60 0.76
CA SER A 87 9.77 -13.32 0.16
C SER A 87 10.53 -12.44 1.15
N LEU A 88 10.00 -12.27 2.35
CA LEU A 88 10.64 -11.52 3.43
C LEU A 88 12.01 -12.08 3.81
N HIS A 89 12.14 -13.41 3.86
CA HIS A 89 13.44 -14.04 4.16
C HIS A 89 14.52 -13.72 3.14
N VAL A 90 14.19 -13.61 1.85
CA VAL A 90 15.15 -13.25 0.81
C VAL A 90 15.68 -11.82 1.06
N GLY A 91 14.80 -10.83 1.16
CA GLY A 91 15.19 -9.43 1.38
C GLY A 91 15.92 -9.23 2.72
N THR A 92 15.41 -9.84 3.80
CA THR A 92 16.05 -9.77 5.13
C THR A 92 17.46 -10.36 5.11
N SER A 93 17.65 -11.54 4.52
CA SER A 93 18.96 -12.20 4.47
C SER A 93 19.96 -11.41 3.63
N PHE A 94 19.51 -10.88 2.50
CA PHE A 94 20.33 -10.04 1.64
C PHE A 94 20.73 -8.74 2.34
N ALA A 95 19.78 -8.03 2.97
CA ALA A 95 20.04 -6.78 3.69
C ALA A 95 21.06 -6.99 4.81
N LYS A 96 20.92 -8.06 5.59
CA LYS A 96 21.86 -8.43 6.66
C LYS A 96 23.26 -8.71 6.11
N GLY A 97 23.37 -9.51 5.05
CA GLY A 97 24.66 -9.81 4.43
C GLY A 97 25.37 -8.57 3.89
N LEU A 98 24.59 -7.68 3.26
CA LEU A 98 25.14 -6.43 2.72
C LEU A 98 25.55 -5.44 3.82
N ALA A 99 24.75 -5.30 4.90
CA ALA A 99 25.09 -4.45 6.03
C ALA A 99 26.37 -4.90 6.72
N LEU A 100 26.55 -6.22 6.93
CA LEU A 100 27.79 -6.80 7.43
C LEU A 100 29.00 -6.53 6.53
N ALA A 101 28.82 -6.69 5.21
CA ALA A 101 29.91 -6.51 4.27
C ALA A 101 30.37 -5.05 4.14
N LEU A 102 29.45 -4.09 4.39
CA LEU A 102 29.74 -2.66 4.35
C LEU A 102 30.07 -2.07 5.73
N ASP A 103 29.92 -2.83 6.79
CA ASP A 103 30.09 -2.41 8.20
C ASP A 103 29.23 -1.18 8.54
N ILE A 104 27.95 -1.21 8.16
CA ILE A 104 26.99 -0.13 8.38
C ILE A 104 25.73 -0.62 9.12
N PRO A 105 24.99 0.29 9.79
CA PRO A 105 23.77 -0.04 10.52
C PRO A 105 22.70 -0.68 9.65
N LEU A 106 21.95 -1.60 10.27
CA LEU A 106 20.76 -2.24 9.72
C LEU A 106 19.50 -1.68 10.39
N VAL A 107 18.48 -1.34 9.60
CA VAL A 107 17.23 -0.75 10.09
C VAL A 107 16.05 -1.58 9.59
N ASP A 108 15.33 -2.20 10.53
CA ASP A 108 14.10 -2.92 10.22
C ASP A 108 12.94 -1.95 9.99
N VAL A 109 12.11 -2.19 8.98
CA VAL A 109 10.95 -1.36 8.66
C VAL A 109 9.69 -2.22 8.63
N ASN A 110 8.62 -1.70 9.24
CA ASN A 110 7.28 -2.22 9.04
C ASN A 110 6.76 -1.75 7.67
N HIS A 111 6.36 -2.69 6.81
CA HIS A 111 5.85 -2.42 5.47
C HIS A 111 4.71 -1.40 5.45
N LEU A 112 3.76 -1.51 6.40
CA LEU A 112 2.62 -0.60 6.50
C LEU A 112 3.05 0.82 6.90
N HIS A 113 4.05 0.95 7.77
CA HIS A 113 4.65 2.25 8.10
C HIS A 113 5.34 2.87 6.87
N GLY A 114 5.93 2.04 6.01
CA GLY A 114 6.46 2.49 4.71
C GLY A 114 5.39 3.20 3.89
N HIS A 115 4.24 2.57 3.68
CA HIS A 115 3.13 3.19 2.96
C HIS A 115 2.62 4.48 3.60
N VAL A 116 2.52 4.53 4.94
CA VAL A 116 2.08 5.72 5.68
C VAL A 116 3.07 6.88 5.50
N LEU A 117 4.37 6.58 5.52
CA LEU A 117 5.45 7.58 5.40
C LEU A 117 5.87 7.86 3.94
N SER A 118 5.26 7.21 2.95
CA SER A 118 5.57 7.43 1.52
C SER A 118 5.41 8.89 1.07
N HIS A 119 4.60 9.67 1.79
CA HIS A 119 4.43 11.11 1.54
C HIS A 119 5.67 11.97 1.86
N PHE A 120 6.65 11.40 2.53
CA PHE A 120 7.93 12.06 2.81
C PHE A 120 9.00 11.75 1.76
N ILE A 121 8.68 10.93 0.73
CA ILE A 121 9.55 10.76 -0.44
C ILE A 121 9.54 12.06 -1.23
N LYS A 122 10.69 12.72 -1.31
CA LYS A 122 10.87 13.98 -2.04
C LYS A 122 11.57 13.70 -3.37
N GLU A 123 11.09 14.27 -4.45
CA GLU A 123 11.80 14.28 -5.74
C GLU A 123 12.71 15.50 -5.87
N ASP A 124 12.43 16.55 -5.11
CA ASP A 124 13.24 17.76 -4.98
C ASP A 124 13.12 18.35 -3.57
N GLU A 125 13.94 19.35 -3.26
CA GLU A 125 13.98 19.98 -1.94
C GLU A 125 12.69 20.75 -1.58
N ASN A 126 11.90 21.18 -2.57
CA ASN A 126 10.69 21.97 -2.38
C ASN A 126 9.43 21.11 -2.26
N ALA A 127 9.56 19.77 -2.34
CA ALA A 127 8.41 18.88 -2.23
C ALA A 127 7.71 19.04 -0.89
N GLU A 128 6.40 19.31 -0.96
CA GLU A 128 5.58 19.49 0.23
C GLU A 128 5.29 18.14 0.89
N VAL A 129 5.41 18.08 2.22
CA VAL A 129 5.19 16.89 3.03
C VAL A 129 4.15 17.15 4.12
N PRO A 130 3.45 16.12 4.64
CA PRO A 130 2.49 16.30 5.73
C PRO A 130 3.17 16.82 7.00
N SER A 131 2.47 17.72 7.71
CA SER A 131 2.85 18.11 9.08
C SER A 131 2.23 17.14 10.08
N PHE A 132 2.97 16.78 11.11
CA PHE A 132 2.45 15.99 12.22
C PHE A 132 1.62 16.86 13.19
N PRO A 133 0.55 16.32 13.83
CA PRO A 133 -0.03 15.03 13.52
C PRO A 133 -0.88 15.06 12.24
N TYR A 134 -0.99 13.92 11.55
CA TYR A 134 -1.93 13.74 10.45
C TYR A 134 -2.68 12.41 10.54
N LEU A 135 -3.82 12.30 9.84
CA LEU A 135 -4.56 11.04 9.70
C LEU A 135 -4.25 10.40 8.35
N CYS A 136 -3.87 9.13 8.35
CA CYS A 136 -3.67 8.36 7.15
C CYS A 136 -4.76 7.28 6.99
N LEU A 137 -5.43 7.27 5.85
CA LEU A 137 -6.25 6.15 5.40
C LEU A 137 -5.35 5.19 4.62
N LEU A 138 -4.89 4.14 5.29
CA LEU A 138 -4.06 3.10 4.70
C LEU A 138 -4.94 2.00 4.11
N ILE A 139 -4.89 1.81 2.79
CA ILE A 139 -5.73 0.87 2.04
C ILE A 139 -4.92 0.10 1.01
N SER A 140 -4.78 -1.21 1.21
CA SER A 140 -4.01 -2.10 0.35
C SER A 140 -4.79 -3.39 0.04
N GLY A 141 -4.15 -4.34 -0.62
CA GLY A 141 -4.71 -5.68 -0.86
C GLY A 141 -5.13 -6.39 0.42
N GLY A 142 -4.31 -6.33 1.46
CA GLY A 142 -4.53 -7.04 2.73
C GLY A 142 -4.85 -6.16 3.93
N ASN A 143 -4.86 -4.81 3.80
CA ASN A 143 -5.04 -3.90 4.92
C ASN A 143 -5.99 -2.77 4.60
N SER A 144 -6.84 -2.41 5.57
CA SER A 144 -7.66 -1.20 5.56
C SER A 144 -7.69 -0.64 6.97
N GLN A 145 -6.95 0.47 7.19
CA GLN A 145 -6.73 1.06 8.51
C GLN A 145 -6.86 2.58 8.48
N ILE A 146 -7.32 3.15 9.58
CA ILE A 146 -7.21 4.59 9.87
C ILE A 146 -6.12 4.76 10.91
N ILE A 147 -5.06 5.46 10.56
CA ILE A 147 -3.88 5.62 11.39
C ILE A 147 -3.72 7.10 11.73
N LYS A 148 -3.62 7.41 13.02
CA LYS A 148 -3.17 8.71 13.50
C LYS A 148 -1.65 8.67 13.63
N VAL A 149 -0.99 9.55 12.91
CA VAL A 149 0.46 9.66 12.86
C VAL A 149 0.88 10.87 13.68
N ASN A 150 1.35 10.66 14.89
CA ASN A 150 1.82 11.72 15.79
C ASN A 150 3.25 12.17 15.45
N ALA A 151 4.08 11.20 15.04
CA ALA A 151 5.46 11.38 14.59
C ALA A 151 5.85 10.19 13.70
N PRO A 152 7.00 10.21 12.99
CA PRO A 152 7.40 9.12 12.09
C PRO A 152 7.46 7.75 12.75
N ASN A 153 7.82 7.70 14.03
CA ASN A 153 7.93 6.47 14.83
C ASN A 153 6.85 6.35 15.92
N ASP A 154 5.78 7.16 15.83
CA ASP A 154 4.64 7.17 16.76
C ASP A 154 3.34 7.21 15.97
N MET A 155 2.73 6.03 15.81
CA MET A 155 1.52 5.79 15.05
C MET A 155 0.50 5.03 15.88
N GLU A 156 -0.75 5.46 15.83
CA GLU A 156 -1.89 4.87 16.54
C GLU A 156 -2.95 4.42 15.53
N VAL A 157 -3.33 3.13 15.57
CA VAL A 157 -4.43 2.61 14.75
C VAL A 157 -5.75 2.94 15.44
N LEU A 158 -6.52 3.86 14.85
CA LEU A 158 -7.83 4.25 15.34
C LEU A 158 -8.94 3.26 14.95
N GLY A 159 -8.80 2.64 13.78
CA GLY A 159 -9.74 1.65 13.26
C GLY A 159 -9.13 0.84 12.14
N GLN A 160 -9.63 -0.37 11.95
CA GLN A 160 -9.15 -1.32 10.95
C GLN A 160 -10.26 -2.22 10.44
N THR A 161 -10.01 -2.92 9.34
CA THR A 161 -10.95 -3.95 8.90
C THR A 161 -10.98 -5.13 9.87
N ILE A 162 -12.17 -5.66 10.11
CA ILE A 162 -12.39 -6.86 10.96
C ILE A 162 -12.54 -8.14 10.14
N ASP A 163 -12.55 -8.02 8.81
CA ASP A 163 -12.67 -9.12 7.86
C ASP A 163 -11.84 -8.86 6.60
N ASP A 164 -12.42 -8.93 5.39
CA ASP A 164 -11.71 -8.64 4.14
C ASP A 164 -11.20 -7.17 4.13
N ALA A 165 -10.06 -6.92 3.49
CA ALA A 165 -9.61 -5.57 3.19
C ALA A 165 -10.31 -5.01 1.94
N ALA A 166 -10.26 -3.68 1.74
CA ALA A 166 -10.87 -3.03 0.59
C ALA A 166 -10.31 -3.54 -0.75
N GLY A 167 -8.99 -3.74 -0.85
CA GLY A 167 -8.37 -4.29 -2.06
C GLY A 167 -8.80 -5.73 -2.32
N GLU A 168 -8.86 -6.54 -1.28
CA GLU A 168 -9.36 -7.92 -1.37
C GLU A 168 -10.83 -7.96 -1.80
N ALA A 169 -11.66 -7.02 -1.34
CA ALA A 169 -13.05 -6.89 -1.77
C ALA A 169 -13.15 -6.55 -3.26
N PHE A 170 -12.32 -5.62 -3.76
CA PHE A 170 -12.21 -5.33 -5.19
C PHE A 170 -11.84 -6.57 -6.00
N ASP A 171 -10.79 -7.28 -5.61
CA ASP A 171 -10.29 -8.44 -6.35
C ASP A 171 -11.28 -9.61 -6.36
N LYS A 172 -11.90 -9.91 -5.22
CA LYS A 172 -12.91 -10.98 -5.11
C LYS A 172 -14.16 -10.69 -5.92
N CYS A 173 -14.66 -9.44 -5.91
CA CYS A 173 -15.81 -9.03 -6.73
C CYS A 173 -15.46 -9.01 -8.22
N ALA A 174 -14.29 -8.51 -8.60
CA ALA A 174 -13.80 -8.56 -9.98
C ALA A 174 -13.71 -10.00 -10.51
N LYS A 175 -13.15 -10.91 -9.71
CA LYS A 175 -13.07 -12.34 -10.05
C LYS A 175 -14.45 -12.96 -10.29
N SER A 176 -15.47 -12.57 -9.51
CA SER A 176 -16.84 -13.07 -9.70
C SER A 176 -17.52 -12.53 -10.97
N MET A 177 -17.01 -11.44 -11.53
CA MET A 177 -17.38 -10.91 -12.85
C MET A 177 -16.58 -11.53 -14.00
N GLY A 178 -15.66 -12.47 -13.73
CA GLY A 178 -14.76 -13.02 -14.74
C GLY A 178 -13.63 -12.07 -15.17
N LEU A 179 -13.37 -11.01 -14.40
CA LEU A 179 -12.32 -10.04 -14.71
C LEU A 179 -10.92 -10.55 -14.29
N PRO A 180 -9.85 -10.08 -14.98
CA PRO A 180 -8.50 -10.51 -14.68
C PRO A 180 -7.98 -9.98 -13.34
N TYR A 181 -6.92 -10.60 -12.84
CA TYR A 181 -6.16 -10.15 -11.67
C TYR A 181 -4.97 -9.25 -12.12
N PRO A 182 -4.67 -8.16 -11.36
CA PRO A 182 -5.41 -7.63 -10.21
C PRO A 182 -6.72 -6.94 -10.61
N GLY A 183 -7.79 -7.21 -9.84
CA GLY A 183 -9.14 -6.73 -10.16
C GLY A 183 -9.35 -5.24 -9.92
N GLY A 184 -8.69 -4.67 -8.90
CA GLY A 184 -8.85 -3.27 -8.52
C GLY A 184 -8.68 -2.28 -9.67
N PRO A 185 -7.58 -2.29 -10.44
CA PRO A 185 -7.37 -1.41 -11.59
C PRO A 185 -8.39 -1.61 -12.71
N VAL A 186 -8.88 -2.84 -12.91
CA VAL A 186 -9.90 -3.14 -13.92
C VAL A 186 -11.24 -2.55 -13.52
N ILE A 187 -11.64 -2.72 -12.25
CA ILE A 187 -12.85 -2.10 -11.69
C ILE A 187 -12.79 -0.58 -11.82
N ASP A 188 -11.66 0.06 -11.47
CA ASP A 188 -11.50 1.52 -11.56
C ASP A 188 -11.71 2.03 -12.99
N ARG A 189 -11.12 1.34 -13.98
CA ARG A 189 -11.29 1.68 -15.41
C ARG A 189 -12.74 1.51 -15.88
N LEU A 190 -13.39 0.40 -15.52
CA LEU A 190 -14.79 0.16 -15.91
C LEU A 190 -15.73 1.11 -15.21
N ALA A 191 -15.50 1.42 -13.94
CA ALA A 191 -16.32 2.32 -13.14
C ALA A 191 -16.42 3.73 -13.75
N SER A 192 -15.37 4.20 -14.43
CA SER A 192 -15.37 5.52 -15.08
C SER A 192 -16.37 5.61 -16.26
N GLN A 193 -16.90 4.48 -16.74
CA GLN A 193 -17.81 4.38 -17.88
C GLN A 193 -19.23 4.01 -17.45
N GLY A 194 -19.45 3.74 -16.15
CA GLY A 194 -20.70 3.22 -15.63
C GLY A 194 -21.50 4.23 -14.79
N ASP A 195 -22.76 3.92 -14.56
CA ASP A 195 -23.62 4.62 -13.62
C ASP A 195 -23.54 3.95 -12.25
N SER A 196 -22.99 4.65 -11.27
CA SER A 196 -22.80 4.17 -9.90
C SER A 196 -24.10 4.07 -9.08
N SER A 197 -25.21 4.57 -9.58
CA SER A 197 -26.53 4.51 -8.94
C SER A 197 -27.35 3.29 -9.38
N ARG A 198 -26.89 2.56 -10.40
CA ARG A 198 -27.63 1.48 -11.06
C ARG A 198 -27.90 0.29 -10.16
N PHE A 199 -26.92 -0.09 -9.34
CA PHE A 199 -27.02 -1.20 -8.39
C PHE A 199 -26.76 -0.72 -6.97
N LYS A 200 -27.41 -1.37 -6.00
CA LYS A 200 -27.22 -1.07 -4.58
C LYS A 200 -26.70 -2.33 -3.89
N PHE A 201 -25.56 -2.22 -3.25
CA PHE A 201 -24.95 -3.29 -2.47
C PHE A 201 -25.03 -2.98 -0.98
N ALA A 202 -24.93 -4.02 -0.14
CA ALA A 202 -24.96 -3.85 1.29
C ALA A 202 -23.82 -2.96 1.78
N HIS A 203 -24.16 -2.04 2.67
CA HIS A 203 -23.22 -1.20 3.39
C HIS A 203 -23.07 -1.75 4.81
N PRO A 204 -22.01 -2.53 5.11
CA PRO A 204 -21.88 -3.16 6.42
C PRO A 204 -21.79 -2.12 7.53
N HIS A 205 -22.49 -2.37 8.62
CA HIS A 205 -22.43 -1.53 9.81
C HIS A 205 -21.53 -2.18 10.86
N VAL A 206 -20.49 -1.45 11.28
CA VAL A 206 -19.54 -1.85 12.33
C VAL A 206 -19.34 -0.67 13.28
N ASP A 207 -19.22 -0.94 14.57
CA ASP A 207 -19.02 0.10 15.57
C ASP A 207 -17.66 0.80 15.48
N GLY A 208 -17.60 2.02 16.00
CA GLY A 208 -16.38 2.82 16.02
C GLY A 208 -15.86 3.17 14.61
N PHE A 209 -14.55 3.12 14.45
CA PHE A 209 -13.86 3.44 13.20
C PHE A 209 -13.47 2.20 12.38
N ASN A 210 -13.88 1.00 12.82
CA ASN A 210 -13.58 -0.25 12.14
C ASN A 210 -14.36 -0.40 10.83
N TYR A 211 -13.80 -1.19 9.91
CA TYR A 211 -14.37 -1.52 8.61
C TYR A 211 -14.84 -2.98 8.55
N SER A 212 -15.78 -3.26 7.64
CA SER A 212 -16.13 -4.61 7.19
C SER A 212 -16.48 -4.55 5.71
N PHE A 213 -16.02 -5.53 4.93
CA PHE A 213 -16.31 -5.66 3.50
C PHE A 213 -16.92 -7.01 3.12
N SER A 214 -16.95 -8.00 4.03
CA SER A 214 -17.49 -9.34 3.74
C SER A 214 -18.97 -9.32 3.41
N GLY A 215 -19.77 -8.48 4.09
CA GLY A 215 -21.19 -8.30 3.81
C GLY A 215 -21.46 -7.68 2.44
N LEU A 216 -20.64 -6.72 2.03
CA LEU A 216 -20.69 -6.12 0.68
C LEU A 216 -20.39 -7.18 -0.39
N LYS A 217 -19.33 -7.95 -0.24
CA LYS A 217 -18.98 -9.05 -1.15
C LYS A 217 -20.12 -10.04 -1.30
N THR A 218 -20.70 -10.47 -0.20
CA THR A 218 -21.83 -11.41 -0.20
C THR A 218 -23.06 -10.85 -0.94
N SER A 219 -23.39 -9.59 -0.68
CA SER A 219 -24.46 -8.87 -1.38
C SER A 219 -24.21 -8.81 -2.89
N PHE A 220 -22.97 -8.47 -3.29
CA PHE A 220 -22.57 -8.43 -4.70
C PHE A 220 -22.71 -9.79 -5.37
N LEU A 221 -22.21 -10.86 -4.76
CA LEU A 221 -22.29 -12.22 -5.27
C LEU A 221 -23.75 -12.69 -5.43
N TYR A 222 -24.62 -12.39 -4.47
CA TYR A 222 -26.04 -12.75 -4.56
C TYR A 222 -26.74 -11.99 -5.67
N THR A 223 -26.46 -10.70 -5.85
CA THR A 223 -26.97 -9.94 -6.98
C THR A 223 -26.59 -10.59 -8.31
N LEU A 224 -25.29 -10.90 -8.51
CA LEU A 224 -24.84 -11.56 -9.75
C LEU A 224 -25.53 -12.90 -9.95
N ARG A 225 -25.60 -13.73 -8.91
CA ARG A 225 -26.22 -15.07 -8.96
C ARG A 225 -27.69 -15.01 -9.37
N ASP A 226 -28.43 -14.06 -8.81
CA ASP A 226 -29.88 -13.98 -9.03
C ASP A 226 -30.21 -13.37 -10.40
N GLU A 227 -29.46 -12.38 -10.85
CA GLU A 227 -29.60 -11.78 -12.18
C GLU A 227 -29.15 -12.74 -13.31
N LEU A 228 -28.08 -13.51 -13.10
CA LEU A 228 -27.62 -14.51 -14.09
C LEU A 228 -28.62 -15.64 -14.32
N LYS A 229 -29.52 -15.94 -13.38
CA LYS A 229 -30.63 -16.90 -13.59
C LYS A 229 -31.66 -16.36 -14.59
N LEU A 230 -31.82 -15.05 -14.66
CA LEU A 230 -32.78 -14.35 -15.53
C LEU A 230 -32.15 -14.02 -16.87
N ASN A 231 -30.90 -13.60 -16.88
CA ASN A 231 -30.15 -13.22 -18.07
C ASN A 231 -28.68 -13.73 -18.00
N PRO A 232 -28.34 -14.79 -18.76
CA PRO A 232 -26.97 -15.31 -18.79
C PRO A 232 -25.89 -14.30 -19.24
N HIS A 233 -26.29 -13.23 -19.97
CA HIS A 233 -25.40 -12.17 -20.45
C HIS A 233 -25.37 -10.95 -19.52
N PHE A 234 -26.00 -11.03 -18.34
CA PHE A 234 -26.18 -9.90 -17.44
C PHE A 234 -24.85 -9.20 -17.08
N ILE A 235 -23.79 -9.96 -16.78
CA ILE A 235 -22.48 -9.39 -16.44
C ILE A 235 -21.92 -8.61 -17.62
N ASP A 236 -21.93 -9.20 -18.82
CA ASP A 236 -21.34 -8.57 -20.02
C ASP A 236 -22.06 -7.26 -20.37
N GLU A 237 -23.38 -7.23 -20.24
CA GLU A 237 -24.22 -6.07 -20.51
C GLU A 237 -24.10 -4.97 -19.44
N ASN A 238 -23.70 -5.31 -18.22
CA ASN A 238 -23.71 -4.39 -17.08
C ASN A 238 -22.34 -4.18 -16.42
N GLN A 239 -21.24 -4.63 -17.01
CA GLN A 239 -19.90 -4.60 -16.42
C GLN A 239 -19.53 -3.23 -15.85
N ALA A 240 -19.72 -2.17 -16.65
CA ALA A 240 -19.37 -0.80 -16.24
C ALA A 240 -20.23 -0.31 -15.06
N HIS A 241 -21.54 -0.60 -15.08
CA HIS A 241 -22.47 -0.22 -14.02
C HIS A 241 -22.23 -0.98 -12.72
N LEU A 242 -21.94 -2.29 -12.81
CA LEU A 242 -21.56 -3.12 -11.67
C LEU A 242 -20.26 -2.62 -11.03
N ALA A 243 -19.25 -2.33 -11.85
CA ALA A 243 -17.98 -1.80 -11.39
C ALA A 243 -18.15 -0.42 -10.72
N ALA A 244 -18.92 0.49 -11.33
CA ALA A 244 -19.17 1.82 -10.78
C ALA A 244 -19.94 1.76 -9.45
N SER A 245 -20.97 0.92 -9.35
CA SER A 245 -21.77 0.77 -8.14
C SER A 245 -20.99 0.10 -7.01
N LEU A 246 -20.13 -0.90 -7.33
CA LEU A 246 -19.24 -1.55 -6.40
C LEU A 246 -18.22 -0.55 -5.84
N GLN A 247 -17.50 0.15 -6.73
CA GLN A 247 -16.49 1.14 -6.36
C GLN A 247 -17.08 2.23 -5.47
N LYS A 248 -18.25 2.77 -5.86
CA LYS A 248 -18.95 3.76 -5.04
C LYS A 248 -19.25 3.22 -3.64
N THR A 249 -19.76 2.00 -3.52
CA THR A 249 -20.11 1.42 -2.21
C THR A 249 -18.85 1.24 -1.34
N ILE A 250 -17.73 0.77 -1.89
CA ILE A 250 -16.46 0.65 -1.16
C ILE A 250 -15.99 2.02 -0.69
N ILE A 251 -16.04 3.03 -1.55
CA ILE A 251 -15.65 4.41 -1.23
C ILE A 251 -16.55 4.97 -0.10
N ASP A 252 -17.86 4.76 -0.19
CA ASP A 252 -18.81 5.24 0.82
C ASP A 252 -18.50 4.62 2.19
N VAL A 253 -18.19 3.31 2.26
CA VAL A 253 -17.76 2.62 3.49
C VAL A 253 -16.48 3.24 4.05
N LEU A 254 -15.46 3.44 3.20
CA LEU A 254 -14.18 4.02 3.62
C LEU A 254 -14.36 5.44 4.15
N MET A 255 -15.05 6.29 3.41
CA MET A 255 -15.20 7.71 3.73
C MET A 255 -16.14 7.97 4.91
N ASP A 256 -17.15 7.11 5.16
CA ASP A 256 -17.98 7.21 6.38
C ASP A 256 -17.12 7.14 7.65
N LYS A 257 -16.26 6.13 7.75
CA LYS A 257 -15.40 5.92 8.93
C LYS A 257 -14.25 6.93 8.99
N PHE A 258 -13.61 7.20 7.85
CA PHE A 258 -12.53 8.18 7.80
C PHE A 258 -13.02 9.58 8.17
N GLY A 259 -14.17 10.00 7.65
CA GLY A 259 -14.79 11.27 8.02
C GLY A 259 -15.18 11.36 9.51
N LYS A 260 -15.63 10.26 10.12
CA LYS A 260 -15.89 10.19 11.58
C LYS A 260 -14.60 10.34 12.38
N ALA A 261 -13.50 9.68 11.96
CA ALA A 261 -12.21 9.79 12.62
C ALA A 261 -11.62 11.21 12.51
N ILE A 262 -11.75 11.87 11.35
CA ILE A 262 -11.34 13.26 11.14
C ILE A 262 -12.10 14.19 12.11
N LYS A 263 -13.42 14.04 12.21
CA LYS A 263 -14.25 14.85 13.13
C LYS A 263 -13.89 14.60 14.59
N HIS A 264 -13.63 13.32 14.96
CA HIS A 264 -13.30 12.95 16.33
C HIS A 264 -11.94 13.51 16.78
N THR A 265 -10.94 13.45 15.91
CA THR A 265 -9.57 13.90 16.24
C THR A 265 -9.36 15.41 16.06
N GLY A 266 -10.16 16.05 15.21
CA GLY A 266 -10.01 17.46 14.85
C GLY A 266 -8.75 17.75 14.00
N ILE A 267 -8.02 16.73 13.56
CA ILE A 267 -6.82 16.86 12.73
C ILE A 267 -7.18 17.41 11.35
N LYS A 268 -6.39 18.38 10.86
CA LYS A 268 -6.64 19.09 9.60
C LYS A 268 -5.80 18.59 8.42
N THR A 269 -4.79 17.77 8.67
CA THR A 269 -3.96 17.15 7.64
C THR A 269 -4.36 15.69 7.48
N ILE A 270 -4.71 15.30 6.27
CA ILE A 270 -5.11 13.92 5.95
C ILE A 270 -4.25 13.37 4.81
N ALA A 271 -4.08 12.06 4.79
CA ALA A 271 -3.30 11.36 3.77
C ALA A 271 -3.98 10.03 3.40
N ILE A 272 -3.66 9.51 2.21
CA ILE A 272 -4.01 8.13 1.82
C ILE A 272 -2.75 7.38 1.42
N GLY A 273 -2.68 6.09 1.71
CA GLY A 273 -1.52 5.23 1.37
C GLY A 273 -1.93 3.81 1.02
N GLY A 274 -0.98 3.03 0.49
CA GLY A 274 -1.20 1.66 0.04
C GLY A 274 -1.75 1.54 -1.38
N GLY A 275 -1.72 0.34 -1.96
CA GLY A 275 -2.02 0.09 -3.38
C GLY A 275 -3.39 0.57 -3.84
N VAL A 276 -4.43 0.47 -2.99
CA VAL A 276 -5.79 0.95 -3.32
C VAL A 276 -5.87 2.48 -3.41
N SER A 277 -4.90 3.21 -2.85
CA SER A 277 -4.80 4.68 -3.01
C SER A 277 -4.52 5.11 -4.47
N ALA A 278 -4.17 4.17 -5.37
CA ALA A 278 -4.09 4.41 -6.82
C ALA A 278 -5.46 4.57 -7.49
N ASN A 279 -6.52 4.03 -6.87
CA ASN A 279 -7.90 4.07 -7.41
C ASN A 279 -8.38 5.52 -7.57
N SER A 280 -8.83 5.86 -8.78
CA SER A 280 -9.19 7.25 -9.13
C SER A 280 -10.40 7.76 -8.34
N GLY A 281 -11.39 6.89 -8.10
CA GLY A 281 -12.58 7.23 -7.33
C GLY A 281 -12.25 7.50 -5.85
N VAL A 282 -11.35 6.71 -5.23
CA VAL A 282 -10.87 6.94 -3.85
C VAL A 282 -10.15 8.28 -3.76
N ARG A 283 -9.22 8.55 -4.70
CA ARG A 283 -8.47 9.82 -4.75
C ARG A 283 -9.40 11.03 -4.86
N GLY A 284 -10.37 10.96 -5.77
CA GLY A 284 -11.39 12.00 -5.94
C GLY A 284 -12.20 12.22 -4.67
N ALA A 285 -12.71 11.14 -4.06
CA ALA A 285 -13.52 11.23 -2.84
C ALA A 285 -12.78 11.84 -1.64
N VAL A 286 -11.49 11.53 -1.49
CA VAL A 286 -10.65 12.12 -0.43
C VAL A 286 -10.37 13.59 -0.71
N GLN A 287 -10.06 13.96 -1.95
CA GLN A 287 -9.84 15.36 -2.34
C GLN A 287 -11.12 16.17 -2.15
N ASP A 288 -12.26 15.70 -2.66
CA ASP A 288 -13.55 16.36 -2.51
C ASP A 288 -13.96 16.53 -1.04
N TYR A 289 -13.63 15.53 -0.20
CA TYR A 289 -13.88 15.63 1.23
C TYR A 289 -12.99 16.70 1.88
N ALA A 290 -11.72 16.72 1.52
CA ALA A 290 -10.76 17.72 2.01
C ALA A 290 -11.19 19.14 1.63
N ASP A 291 -11.55 19.37 0.38
CA ASP A 291 -11.97 20.69 -0.13
C ASP A 291 -13.24 21.18 0.58
N ARG A 292 -14.24 20.32 0.74
CA ARG A 292 -15.50 20.64 1.45
C ARG A 292 -15.31 20.96 2.93
N HIS A 293 -14.28 20.40 3.56
CA HIS A 293 -14.03 20.56 5.00
C HIS A 293 -12.80 21.41 5.33
N HIS A 294 -12.20 22.07 4.32
CA HIS A 294 -11.00 22.90 4.45
C HIS A 294 -9.85 22.16 5.14
N LEU A 295 -9.58 20.94 4.66
CA LEU A 295 -8.48 20.10 5.11
C LEU A 295 -7.35 20.12 4.08
N LYS A 296 -6.12 19.83 4.54
CA LYS A 296 -4.99 19.62 3.66
C LYS A 296 -4.87 18.13 3.36
N ALA A 297 -5.06 17.72 2.10
CA ALA A 297 -4.96 16.33 1.67
C ALA A 297 -3.61 16.05 1.01
N PHE A 298 -2.99 14.94 1.41
CA PHE A 298 -1.80 14.38 0.77
C PHE A 298 -2.16 13.08 0.08
N ILE A 299 -2.14 13.12 -1.24
CA ILE A 299 -2.46 12.00 -2.12
C ILE A 299 -1.17 11.62 -2.85
N PRO A 300 -0.62 10.40 -2.67
CA PRO A 300 0.69 10.04 -3.18
C PRO A 300 0.71 10.01 -4.70
N LYS A 301 1.87 10.26 -5.32
CA LYS A 301 2.07 9.98 -6.75
C LYS A 301 1.82 8.51 -7.03
N ARG A 302 1.29 8.18 -8.20
CA ARG A 302 0.96 6.79 -8.55
C ARG A 302 2.17 5.84 -8.45
N SER A 303 3.38 6.34 -8.71
CA SER A 303 4.64 5.60 -8.57
C SER A 303 4.96 5.19 -7.12
N PHE A 304 4.30 5.78 -6.12
CA PHE A 304 4.54 5.51 -4.70
C PHE A 304 3.32 4.88 -4.00
N THR A 305 2.28 4.48 -4.76
CA THR A 305 1.09 3.85 -4.18
C THR A 305 1.26 2.36 -3.96
N THR A 306 1.95 1.67 -4.89
CA THR A 306 2.26 0.23 -4.79
C THR A 306 3.55 -0.01 -4.03
N ASP A 307 3.87 -1.28 -3.78
CA ASP A 307 5.07 -1.68 -3.06
C ASP A 307 6.33 -1.16 -3.77
N ASN A 308 7.17 -0.45 -3.03
CA ASN A 308 8.40 0.12 -3.54
C ASN A 308 9.41 0.35 -2.41
N ALA A 309 10.70 0.32 -2.72
CA ALA A 309 11.73 0.47 -1.71
C ALA A 309 11.97 1.91 -1.25
N ALA A 310 11.50 2.91 -2.01
CA ALA A 310 11.63 4.30 -1.56
C ALA A 310 10.83 4.58 -0.28
N MET A 311 9.64 3.97 -0.12
CA MET A 311 8.85 4.06 1.11
C MET A 311 9.57 3.41 2.30
N ILE A 312 10.32 2.33 2.06
CA ILE A 312 11.11 1.63 3.07
C ILE A 312 12.34 2.45 3.45
N ALA A 313 13.01 3.04 2.45
CA ALA A 313 14.15 3.92 2.67
C ALA A 313 13.77 5.12 3.55
N VAL A 314 12.65 5.79 3.26
CA VAL A 314 12.16 6.95 4.03
C VAL A 314 11.75 6.55 5.45
N ALA A 315 11.03 5.46 5.64
CA ALA A 315 10.70 4.97 6.97
C ALA A 315 11.97 4.60 7.76
N GLY A 316 12.94 3.98 7.09
CA GLY A 316 14.25 3.67 7.64
C GLY A 316 15.07 4.91 8.00
N TYR A 317 15.00 5.96 7.19
CA TYR A 317 15.65 7.25 7.46
C TYR A 317 15.22 7.84 8.80
N PHE A 318 13.93 7.90 9.06
CA PHE A 318 13.42 8.40 10.34
C PHE A 318 13.87 7.55 11.53
N LYS A 319 13.88 6.21 11.38
CA LYS A 319 14.42 5.31 12.41
C LYS A 319 15.92 5.51 12.60
N TYR A 320 16.67 5.71 11.51
CA TYR A 320 18.11 5.98 11.57
C TYR A 320 18.43 7.26 12.36
N LEU A 321 17.70 8.35 12.11
CA LEU A 321 17.85 9.60 12.85
C LEU A 321 17.59 9.44 14.37
N ASP A 322 16.66 8.56 14.73
CA ASP A 322 16.36 8.20 16.13
C ASP A 322 17.30 7.13 16.69
N HIS A 323 18.37 6.73 15.96
CA HIS A 323 19.30 5.66 16.33
C HIS A 323 18.61 4.31 16.63
N ARG A 324 17.48 4.03 15.98
CA ARG A 324 16.73 2.76 16.12
C ARG A 324 17.25 1.72 15.13
N TYR A 325 18.38 1.15 15.43
CA TYR A 325 18.99 0.06 14.65
C TYR A 325 18.48 -1.29 15.12
N CYS A 326 18.55 -2.29 14.27
CA CYS A 326 18.17 -3.65 14.62
C CYS A 326 19.40 -4.58 14.66
N ASP A 327 19.26 -5.62 15.47
CA ASP A 327 20.26 -6.69 15.53
C ASP A 327 20.14 -7.61 14.32
N ILE A 328 21.28 -8.14 13.87
CA ILE A 328 21.35 -9.05 12.73
C ILE A 328 20.60 -10.37 12.95
N THR A 329 20.36 -10.76 14.19
CA THR A 329 19.61 -11.97 14.55
C THR A 329 18.09 -11.78 14.42
N LEU A 330 17.60 -10.54 14.30
CA LEU A 330 16.17 -10.23 14.28
C LEU A 330 15.46 -10.92 13.10
N PRO A 331 14.47 -11.83 13.32
CA PRO A 331 13.78 -12.52 12.22
C PRO A 331 12.69 -11.63 11.57
N PRO A 332 12.32 -11.89 10.30
CA PRO A 332 11.12 -11.30 9.72
C PRO A 332 9.85 -11.87 10.37
N PHE A 333 8.71 -11.19 10.15
CA PHE A 333 7.41 -11.64 10.63
C PHE A 333 6.34 -11.53 9.53
N ALA A 334 5.49 -12.57 9.39
CA ALA A 334 4.47 -12.63 8.35
C ALA A 334 3.23 -11.77 8.65
N ARG A 335 2.88 -11.63 9.92
CA ARG A 335 1.70 -10.86 10.39
C ARG A 335 2.11 -9.96 11.54
N VAL A 336 1.58 -8.74 11.53
CA VAL A 336 1.65 -7.87 12.70
C VAL A 336 0.51 -8.27 13.61
N MET A 337 0.82 -8.63 14.86
CA MET A 337 -0.13 -8.44 15.94
C MET A 337 0.14 -7.00 16.44
N ILE A 338 -0.77 -6.10 16.09
CA ILE A 338 -0.77 -4.73 16.58
C ILE A 338 -1.50 -4.72 17.91
#